data_bae68d7def584c1abfd9680572c83140
#
_entry.id   bae68d7def584c1abfd9680572c83140
#
_cell.length_a   1.000
_cell.length_b   1.000
_cell.length_c   1.000
_cell.angle_alpha   90.00
_cell.angle_beta   90.00
_cell.angle_gamma   90.00
#
_symmetry.space_group_name_H-M   'P 1'
#
loop_
_entity.id
_entity.type
_entity.pdbx_description
1 polymer ?
#
loop_
_entity_poly.entity_id
_entity_poly.type
_entity_poly.pdbx_seq_one_letter_code
_entity_poly.pdbx_strand_id
1 'polypeptide(L)'
;MTLKCKICGVSNSKILKFILDHKHPPQFIGFIVNYPKSRRYVEIEKLKLLIEIEKKKSEFVAVLVKPDNEILENIKDLKFDYYQIYDCTPEQIKFIKNKYKKKIISAITVETKSDIEKYKQFLPFSEIILFDSKGYEKSIGFDHNMLENITDNFNKMIAGNIQINDIFRYKNKKYIIDISGGLEDASGEKNIYKIDKFLNELNKV
;
A
#
# COMPACT_ATOMS: atom_id res chain seq x y z
N MET A 1 -20.97 4.76 0.06
CA MET A 1 -19.84 4.07 -0.66
C MET A 1 -19.01 3.37 0.40
N THR A 2 -18.73 2.09 0.23
CA THR A 2 -17.86 1.35 1.15
C THR A 2 -16.44 1.89 1.05
N LEU A 3 -15.80 2.14 2.16
CA LEU A 3 -14.42 2.62 2.25
C LEU A 3 -13.46 1.57 1.65
N LYS A 4 -12.59 1.99 0.74
CA LYS A 4 -11.60 1.10 0.11
C LYS A 4 -10.40 0.89 1.01
N CYS A 5 -9.73 -0.25 0.90
CA CYS A 5 -8.52 -0.49 1.67
C CYS A 5 -7.44 -1.29 0.93
N LYS A 6 -6.23 -1.18 1.45
CA LYS A 6 -5.06 -1.98 1.13
C LYS A 6 -4.53 -2.63 2.42
N ILE A 7 -4.22 -3.92 2.36
CA ILE A 7 -3.46 -4.62 3.41
C ILE A 7 -2.03 -4.77 2.92
N CYS A 8 -1.10 -4.09 3.59
CA CYS A 8 0.31 -4.02 3.17
C CYS A 8 1.21 -4.96 3.96
N GLY A 9 2.24 -5.49 3.30
CA GLY A 9 3.27 -6.32 3.92
C GLY A 9 2.80 -7.75 4.17
N VAL A 10 2.04 -8.33 3.26
CA VAL A 10 1.69 -9.76 3.26
C VAL A 10 2.91 -10.56 2.80
N SER A 11 3.32 -11.56 3.59
CA SER A 11 4.57 -12.29 3.37
C SER A 11 4.45 -13.81 3.43
N ASN A 12 3.24 -14.35 3.62
CA ASN A 12 3.03 -15.79 3.61
C ASN A 12 1.68 -16.19 2.97
N SER A 13 1.64 -17.43 2.45
CA SER A 13 0.49 -17.94 1.68
C SER A 13 -0.76 -18.18 2.52
N LYS A 14 -0.63 -18.54 3.79
CA LYS A 14 -1.77 -18.76 4.69
C LYS A 14 -2.55 -17.47 4.90
N ILE A 15 -1.83 -16.38 5.20
CA ILE A 15 -2.42 -15.05 5.37
C ILE A 15 -3.01 -14.54 4.05
N LEU A 16 -2.27 -14.71 2.94
CA LEU A 16 -2.75 -14.28 1.63
C LEU A 16 -4.07 -14.97 1.25
N LYS A 17 -4.13 -16.30 1.38
CA LYS A 17 -5.36 -17.07 1.11
C LYS A 17 -6.51 -16.61 1.99
N PHE A 18 -6.28 -16.45 3.31
CA PHE A 18 -7.30 -15.94 4.22
C PHE A 18 -7.87 -14.58 3.79
N ILE A 19 -7.01 -13.63 3.40
CA ILE A 19 -7.43 -12.31 2.91
C ILE A 19 -8.27 -12.42 1.63
N LEU A 20 -7.81 -13.25 0.68
CA LEU A 20 -8.48 -13.44 -0.61
C LEU A 20 -9.82 -14.18 -0.50
N ASP A 21 -9.96 -15.08 0.48
CA ASP A 21 -11.16 -15.87 0.74
C ASP A 21 -12.16 -15.14 1.66
N HIS A 22 -11.76 -14.01 2.23
CA HIS A 22 -12.63 -13.24 3.13
C HIS A 22 -13.88 -12.75 2.37
N LYS A 23 -15.05 -12.72 3.03
CA LYS A 23 -16.31 -12.24 2.43
C LYS A 23 -16.26 -10.77 1.96
N HIS A 24 -15.37 -9.96 2.58
CA HIS A 24 -15.10 -8.56 2.26
C HIS A 24 -13.60 -8.38 1.99
N PRO A 25 -13.04 -8.88 0.88
CA PRO A 25 -11.61 -8.78 0.62
C PRO A 25 -11.21 -7.32 0.35
N PRO A 26 -9.96 -6.91 0.68
CA PRO A 26 -9.47 -5.58 0.36
C PRO A 26 -9.32 -5.41 -1.15
N GLN A 27 -9.39 -4.17 -1.66
CA GLN A 27 -9.09 -3.89 -3.06
C GLN A 27 -7.62 -4.15 -3.40
N PHE A 28 -6.71 -3.89 -2.45
CA PHE A 28 -5.28 -3.98 -2.70
C PHE A 28 -4.57 -4.84 -1.65
N ILE A 29 -3.59 -5.62 -2.11
CA ILE A 29 -2.70 -6.42 -1.25
C ILE A 29 -1.26 -6.08 -1.61
N GLY A 30 -0.48 -5.57 -0.65
CA GLY A 30 0.89 -5.11 -0.84
C GLY A 30 1.93 -6.11 -0.38
N PHE A 31 2.99 -6.28 -1.19
CA PHE A 31 4.15 -7.11 -0.91
C PHE A 31 5.41 -6.24 -0.93
N ILE A 32 6.24 -6.30 0.13
CA ILE A 32 7.50 -5.54 0.20
C ILE A 32 8.56 -6.30 -0.61
N VAL A 33 9.04 -5.70 -1.70
CA VAL A 33 9.82 -6.42 -2.73
C VAL A 33 11.31 -6.14 -2.67
N ASN A 34 11.73 -4.91 -2.35
CA ASN A 34 13.15 -4.53 -2.42
C ASN A 34 13.66 -3.78 -1.19
N TYR A 35 13.09 -4.04 -0.03
CA TYR A 35 13.55 -3.45 1.23
C TYR A 35 13.85 -4.52 2.29
N PRO A 36 15.02 -5.20 2.25
CA PRO A 36 15.36 -6.33 3.10
C PRO A 36 15.39 -6.01 4.61
N LYS A 37 15.56 -4.73 4.99
CA LYS A 37 15.48 -4.29 6.39
C LYS A 37 14.09 -4.41 6.99
N SER A 38 13.06 -4.45 6.15
CA SER A 38 11.69 -4.68 6.62
C SER A 38 11.48 -6.14 6.98
N ARG A 39 10.97 -6.41 8.18
CA ARG A 39 10.54 -7.78 8.57
C ARG A 39 9.39 -8.32 7.70
N ARG A 40 8.76 -7.48 6.88
CA ARG A 40 7.72 -7.84 5.91
C ARG A 40 8.26 -8.10 4.51
N TYR A 41 9.58 -8.00 4.35
CA TYR A 41 10.24 -8.26 3.07
C TYR A 41 9.99 -9.70 2.61
N VAL A 42 9.78 -9.86 1.32
CA VAL A 42 9.59 -11.17 0.68
C VAL A 42 10.67 -11.36 -0.37
N GLU A 43 11.47 -12.39 -0.18
CA GLU A 43 12.47 -12.78 -1.18
C GLU A 43 11.83 -13.17 -2.50
N ILE A 44 12.53 -12.91 -3.62
CA ILE A 44 11.98 -12.99 -4.97
C ILE A 44 11.40 -14.38 -5.28
N GLU A 45 12.05 -15.46 -4.86
CA GLU A 45 11.57 -16.82 -5.12
C GLU A 45 10.27 -17.13 -4.35
N LYS A 46 10.19 -16.70 -3.11
CA LYS A 46 8.94 -16.80 -2.32
C LYS A 46 7.84 -15.91 -2.89
N LEU A 47 8.21 -14.72 -3.36
CA LEU A 47 7.28 -13.77 -3.97
C LEU A 47 6.63 -14.36 -5.22
N LYS A 48 7.40 -15.00 -6.11
CA LYS A 48 6.90 -15.70 -7.29
C LYS A 48 5.79 -16.70 -6.92
N LEU A 49 6.00 -17.50 -5.88
CA LEU A 49 5.00 -18.46 -5.41
C LEU A 49 3.72 -17.79 -4.85
N LEU A 50 3.87 -16.66 -4.14
CA LEU A 50 2.73 -15.92 -3.60
C LEU A 50 1.88 -15.30 -4.72
N ILE A 51 2.52 -14.72 -5.74
CA ILE A 51 1.86 -14.02 -6.85
C ILE A 51 1.12 -14.99 -7.80
N GLU A 52 1.46 -16.28 -7.79
CA GLU A 52 0.71 -17.31 -8.55
C GLU A 52 -0.64 -17.65 -7.91
N ILE A 53 -0.86 -17.33 -6.63
CA ILE A 53 -2.16 -17.52 -5.98
C ILE A 53 -3.18 -16.61 -6.66
N GLU A 54 -4.34 -17.17 -7.02
CA GLU A 54 -5.42 -16.43 -7.67
C GLU A 54 -5.88 -15.26 -6.80
N LYS A 55 -5.69 -14.04 -7.31
CA LYS A 55 -5.96 -12.78 -6.57
C LYS A 55 -7.44 -12.40 -6.46
N LYS A 56 -8.33 -13.16 -7.12
CA LYS A 56 -9.78 -12.96 -7.11
C LYS A 56 -10.17 -11.50 -7.43
N LYS A 57 -10.81 -10.80 -6.49
CA LYS A 57 -11.25 -9.40 -6.63
C LYS A 57 -10.20 -8.37 -6.19
N SER A 58 -9.06 -8.81 -5.62
CA SER A 58 -8.01 -7.92 -5.13
C SER A 58 -6.97 -7.63 -6.21
N GLU A 59 -6.33 -6.47 -6.15
CA GLU A 59 -5.21 -6.09 -7.00
C GLU A 59 -3.89 -6.22 -6.21
N PHE A 60 -2.87 -6.83 -6.82
CA PHE A 60 -1.57 -7.03 -6.20
C PHE A 60 -0.64 -5.84 -6.43
N VAL A 61 0.01 -5.40 -5.37
CA VAL A 61 0.86 -4.20 -5.34
C VAL A 61 2.28 -4.58 -4.95
N ALA A 62 3.25 -4.37 -5.84
CA ALA A 62 4.67 -4.42 -5.49
C ALA A 62 5.05 -3.12 -4.77
N VAL A 63 5.51 -3.22 -3.54
CA VAL A 63 5.98 -2.06 -2.75
C VAL A 63 7.48 -1.96 -2.88
N LEU A 64 7.94 -0.82 -3.40
CA LEU A 64 9.30 -0.57 -3.86
C LEU A 64 9.85 0.71 -3.25
N VAL A 65 11.07 0.65 -2.72
CA VAL A 65 11.80 1.82 -2.22
C VAL A 65 12.99 2.07 -3.13
N LYS A 66 12.98 3.19 -3.85
CA LYS A 66 14.04 3.58 -4.80
C LYS A 66 14.53 2.40 -5.66
N PRO A 67 13.62 1.73 -6.41
CA PRO A 67 13.97 0.52 -7.15
C PRO A 67 15.02 0.82 -8.23
N ASP A 68 16.00 -0.06 -8.35
CA ASP A 68 16.94 -0.07 -9.46
C ASP A 68 16.40 -0.87 -10.66
N ASN A 69 17.17 -0.88 -11.77
CA ASN A 69 16.77 -1.61 -12.97
C ASN A 69 16.76 -3.12 -12.74
N GLU A 70 17.63 -3.66 -11.90
CA GLU A 70 17.71 -5.09 -11.65
C GLU A 70 16.42 -5.61 -11.00
N ILE A 71 15.97 -4.99 -9.92
CA ILE A 71 14.71 -5.41 -9.27
C ILE A 71 13.51 -5.24 -10.19
N LEU A 72 13.45 -4.14 -10.97
CA LEU A 72 12.35 -3.90 -11.89
C LEU A 72 12.29 -4.96 -13.02
N GLU A 73 13.44 -5.36 -13.58
CA GLU A 73 13.51 -6.44 -14.55
C GLU A 73 13.11 -7.80 -13.95
N ASN A 74 13.51 -8.07 -12.70
CA ASN A 74 13.17 -9.33 -12.02
C ASN A 74 11.67 -9.48 -11.73
N ILE A 75 10.91 -8.38 -11.62
CA ILE A 75 9.48 -8.41 -11.28
C ILE A 75 8.55 -8.03 -12.43
N LYS A 76 9.07 -7.58 -13.59
CA LYS A 76 8.26 -7.03 -14.70
C LYS A 76 7.16 -7.97 -15.19
N ASP A 77 7.46 -9.27 -15.24
CA ASP A 77 6.57 -10.31 -15.74
C ASP A 77 5.69 -10.94 -14.65
N LEU A 78 5.90 -10.55 -13.38
CA LEU A 78 5.05 -10.99 -12.28
C LEU A 78 3.67 -10.31 -12.34
N LYS A 79 2.64 -11.02 -11.87
CA LYS A 79 1.22 -10.62 -11.96
C LYS A 79 0.83 -9.47 -11.03
N PHE A 80 1.72 -8.48 -10.87
CA PHE A 80 1.41 -7.23 -10.18
C PHE A 80 0.55 -6.32 -11.06
N ASP A 81 -0.44 -5.68 -10.45
CA ASP A 81 -1.29 -4.65 -11.08
C ASP A 81 -0.70 -3.26 -10.89
N TYR A 82 -0.10 -3.02 -9.72
CA TYR A 82 0.48 -1.74 -9.33
C TYR A 82 1.92 -1.88 -8.85
N TYR A 83 2.70 -0.84 -9.12
CA TYR A 83 3.95 -0.56 -8.44
C TYR A 83 3.72 0.64 -7.49
N GLN A 84 3.86 0.42 -6.19
CA GLN A 84 3.89 1.47 -5.18
C GLN A 84 5.34 1.85 -4.94
N ILE A 85 5.69 3.10 -5.24
CA ILE A 85 7.08 3.52 -5.31
C ILE A 85 7.35 4.67 -4.34
N TYR A 86 8.34 4.48 -3.49
CA TYR A 86 8.91 5.48 -2.58
C TYR A 86 10.23 6.01 -3.14
N ASP A 87 10.60 7.23 -2.74
CA ASP A 87 11.92 7.85 -2.94
C ASP A 87 12.39 7.93 -4.40
N CYS A 88 11.47 8.13 -5.32
CA CYS A 88 11.75 8.40 -6.73
C CYS A 88 11.28 9.80 -7.13
N THR A 89 11.96 10.40 -8.11
CA THR A 89 11.52 11.66 -8.72
C THR A 89 10.32 11.42 -9.67
N PRO A 90 9.54 12.45 -10.01
CA PRO A 90 8.46 12.34 -11.00
C PRO A 90 8.93 11.80 -12.35
N GLU A 91 10.15 12.15 -12.79
CA GLU A 91 10.75 11.68 -14.05
C GLU A 91 11.07 10.17 -13.99
N GLN A 92 11.58 9.70 -12.85
CA GLN A 92 11.80 8.26 -12.63
C GLN A 92 10.48 7.49 -12.63
N ILE A 93 9.46 8.01 -11.97
CA ILE A 93 8.10 7.43 -11.99
C ILE A 93 7.56 7.35 -13.42
N LYS A 94 7.66 8.45 -14.18
CA LYS A 94 7.27 8.48 -15.60
C LYS A 94 8.00 7.43 -16.44
N PHE A 95 9.31 7.29 -16.24
CA PHE A 95 10.12 6.29 -16.93
C PHE A 95 9.66 4.87 -16.61
N ILE A 96 9.50 4.55 -15.31
CA ILE A 96 9.07 3.22 -14.84
C ILE A 96 7.68 2.88 -15.40
N LYS A 97 6.72 3.80 -15.29
CA LYS A 97 5.37 3.64 -15.84
C LYS A 97 5.39 3.30 -17.32
N ASN A 98 6.13 4.08 -18.09
CA ASN A 98 6.18 3.92 -19.55
C ASN A 98 6.90 2.64 -19.99
N LYS A 99 7.98 2.27 -19.29
CA LYS A 99 8.77 1.07 -19.61
C LYS A 99 8.03 -0.22 -19.25
N TYR A 100 7.49 -0.29 -18.05
CA TYR A 100 6.92 -1.55 -17.50
C TYR A 100 5.40 -1.65 -17.64
N LYS A 101 4.72 -0.58 -18.08
CA LYS A 101 3.25 -0.54 -18.33
C LYS A 101 2.42 -0.96 -17.10
N LYS A 102 2.93 -0.68 -15.90
CA LYS A 102 2.23 -0.92 -14.63
C LYS A 102 1.50 0.35 -14.18
N LYS A 103 0.39 0.18 -13.48
CA LYS A 103 -0.26 1.28 -12.75
C LYS A 103 0.64 1.71 -11.59
N ILE A 104 0.68 3.01 -11.29
CA ILE A 104 1.57 3.56 -10.27
C ILE A 104 0.79 4.09 -9.06
N ILE A 105 1.28 3.74 -7.88
CA ILE A 105 0.99 4.41 -6.61
C ILE A 105 2.26 5.17 -6.23
N SER A 106 2.25 6.50 -6.34
CA SER A 106 3.38 7.30 -5.86
C SER A 106 3.23 7.57 -4.37
N ALA A 107 4.21 7.12 -3.59
CA ALA A 107 4.22 7.28 -2.15
C ALA A 107 4.99 8.53 -1.76
N ILE A 108 4.33 9.39 -1.00
CA ILE A 108 4.87 10.64 -0.46
C ILE A 108 5.02 10.48 1.04
N THR A 109 6.25 10.59 1.53
CA THR A 109 6.54 10.62 2.96
C THR A 109 6.22 12.00 3.52
N VAL A 110 5.34 12.05 4.52
CA VAL A 110 4.83 13.28 5.13
C VAL A 110 5.40 13.46 6.52
N GLU A 111 6.10 14.57 6.73
CA GLU A 111 6.52 15.09 8.04
C GLU A 111 5.89 16.46 8.28
N THR A 112 5.77 17.26 7.21
CA THR A 112 5.29 18.64 7.25
C THR A 112 4.23 18.88 6.16
N LYS A 113 3.49 19.99 6.28
CA LYS A 113 2.53 20.39 5.23
C LYS A 113 3.17 20.60 3.86
N SER A 114 4.42 21.02 3.80
CA SER A 114 5.13 21.21 2.53
C SER A 114 5.39 19.92 1.80
N ASP A 115 5.53 18.80 2.51
CA ASP A 115 5.70 17.48 1.88
C ASP A 115 4.45 17.06 1.10
N ILE A 116 3.30 17.42 1.64
CA ILE A 116 2.02 17.09 1.01
C ILE A 116 1.94 17.72 -0.38
N GLU A 117 2.32 18.97 -0.54
CA GLU A 117 2.23 19.71 -1.82
C GLU A 117 3.01 19.04 -2.98
N LYS A 118 3.98 18.18 -2.65
CA LYS A 118 4.74 17.40 -3.64
C LYS A 118 3.84 16.52 -4.52
N TYR A 119 2.64 16.14 -4.03
CA TYR A 119 1.73 15.29 -4.79
C TYR A 119 1.42 15.83 -6.19
N LYS A 120 1.39 17.15 -6.36
CA LYS A 120 1.08 17.82 -7.64
C LYS A 120 2.03 17.41 -8.76
N GLN A 121 3.29 17.13 -8.43
CA GLN A 121 4.32 16.73 -9.39
C GLN A 121 4.15 15.27 -9.85
N PHE A 122 3.52 14.43 -9.02
CA PHE A 122 3.31 13.00 -9.29
C PHE A 122 1.96 12.69 -9.95
N LEU A 123 0.96 13.57 -9.83
CA LEU A 123 -0.38 13.37 -10.40
C LEU A 123 -0.39 12.94 -11.88
N PRO A 124 0.42 13.52 -12.78
CA PRO A 124 0.37 13.14 -14.19
C PRO A 124 0.82 11.70 -14.47
N PHE A 125 1.51 11.07 -13.52
CA PHE A 125 2.14 9.76 -13.69
C PHE A 125 1.58 8.67 -12.79
N SER A 126 0.62 9.01 -11.90
CA SER A 126 0.14 8.11 -10.85
C SER A 126 -1.37 7.93 -10.91
N GLU A 127 -1.85 6.71 -10.77
CA GLU A 127 -3.27 6.40 -10.59
C GLU A 127 -3.74 6.69 -9.17
N ILE A 128 -2.81 6.59 -8.20
CA ILE A 128 -3.07 6.84 -6.78
C ILE A 128 -1.88 7.59 -6.19
N ILE A 129 -2.15 8.56 -5.32
CA ILE A 129 -1.14 9.17 -4.44
C ILE A 129 -1.34 8.61 -3.04
N LEU A 130 -0.28 8.02 -2.51
CA LEU A 130 -0.22 7.56 -1.13
C LEU A 130 0.50 8.61 -0.27
N PHE A 131 -0.14 9.03 0.80
CA PHE A 131 0.48 9.83 1.87
C PHE A 131 0.79 8.90 3.04
N ASP A 132 2.06 8.75 3.37
CA ASP A 132 2.54 7.86 4.43
C ASP A 132 3.44 8.64 5.41
N SER A 133 3.55 8.15 6.62
CA SER A 133 4.47 8.71 7.61
C SER A 133 5.91 8.34 7.30
N LYS A 134 6.85 9.10 7.84
CA LYS A 134 8.26 8.75 7.83
C LYS A 134 8.52 7.46 8.61
N GLY A 135 9.48 6.68 8.15
CA GLY A 135 10.00 5.49 8.80
C GLY A 135 9.47 4.18 8.24
N TYR A 136 10.26 3.55 7.36
CA TYR A 136 9.92 2.25 6.76
C TYR A 136 9.94 1.09 7.75
N GLU A 137 10.71 1.18 8.82
CA GLU A 137 10.83 0.14 9.84
C GLU A 137 9.79 0.32 10.94
N LYS A 138 9.59 1.54 11.39
CA LYS A 138 8.61 1.90 12.41
C LYS A 138 7.90 3.18 12.00
N SER A 139 6.65 3.05 11.61
CA SER A 139 5.79 4.18 11.28
C SER A 139 5.54 5.06 12.52
N ILE A 140 5.89 6.33 12.44
CA ILE A 140 5.68 7.30 13.53
C ILE A 140 4.24 7.82 13.51
N GLY A 141 3.59 7.77 12.35
CA GLY A 141 2.31 8.43 12.10
C GLY A 141 2.50 9.91 11.76
N PHE A 142 1.49 10.51 11.15
CA PHE A 142 1.38 11.95 10.96
C PHE A 142 -0.07 12.37 11.14
N ASP A 143 -0.32 13.68 11.30
CA ASP A 143 -1.69 14.18 11.46
C ASP A 143 -2.43 14.16 10.11
N HIS A 144 -3.33 13.19 9.91
CA HIS A 144 -4.12 13.04 8.69
C HIS A 144 -5.05 14.23 8.41
N ASN A 145 -5.34 15.10 9.38
CA ASN A 145 -6.10 16.34 9.16
C ASN A 145 -5.36 17.31 8.23
N MET A 146 -4.04 17.19 8.10
CA MET A 146 -3.26 17.95 7.12
C MET A 146 -3.72 17.72 5.67
N LEU A 147 -4.42 16.60 5.39
CA LEU A 147 -4.91 16.25 4.05
C LEU A 147 -6.31 16.82 3.75
N GLU A 148 -7.00 17.46 4.70
CA GLU A 148 -8.40 17.91 4.54
C GLU A 148 -8.57 18.97 3.44
N ASN A 149 -7.55 19.79 3.20
CA ASN A 149 -7.58 20.85 2.20
C ASN A 149 -7.14 20.40 0.80
N ILE A 150 -6.83 19.10 0.61
CA ILE A 150 -6.47 18.57 -0.70
C ILE A 150 -7.74 18.31 -1.50
N THR A 151 -7.77 18.80 -2.73
CA THR A 151 -8.89 18.58 -3.65
C THR A 151 -9.19 17.09 -3.88
N ASP A 152 -10.47 16.74 -4.10
CA ASP A 152 -10.93 15.36 -4.28
C ASP A 152 -10.91 14.87 -5.73
N ASN A 153 -10.10 15.47 -6.60
CA ASN A 153 -10.06 15.15 -8.02
C ASN A 153 -9.11 13.98 -8.40
N PHE A 154 -8.55 13.28 -7.41
CA PHE A 154 -7.70 12.11 -7.64
C PHE A 154 -7.86 11.06 -6.52
N ASN A 155 -7.37 9.84 -6.75
CA ASN A 155 -7.42 8.78 -5.74
C ASN A 155 -6.34 9.00 -4.68
N LYS A 156 -6.78 9.23 -3.44
CA LYS A 156 -5.93 9.40 -2.26
C LYS A 156 -5.88 8.11 -1.46
N MET A 157 -4.67 7.62 -1.19
CA MET A 157 -4.42 6.54 -0.24
C MET A 157 -3.70 7.13 0.97
N ILE A 158 -4.05 6.66 2.16
CA ILE A 158 -3.43 7.14 3.41
C ILE A 158 -2.89 5.97 4.21
N ALA A 159 -1.68 6.14 4.75
CA ALA A 159 -0.99 5.23 5.66
C ALA A 159 -0.47 5.99 6.89
N GLY A 160 0.42 5.37 7.64
CA GLY A 160 1.03 6.01 8.82
C GLY A 160 0.34 5.67 10.12
N ASN A 161 0.71 4.52 10.70
CA ASN A 161 0.29 4.04 12.00
C ASN A 161 -1.24 3.88 12.20
N ILE A 162 -1.97 3.60 11.12
CA ILE A 162 -3.43 3.39 11.18
C ILE A 162 -3.74 2.13 11.98
N GLN A 163 -4.68 2.25 12.92
CA GLN A 163 -5.19 1.16 13.74
C GLN A 163 -6.64 0.82 13.38
N ILE A 164 -7.10 -0.37 13.78
CA ILE A 164 -8.47 -0.81 13.49
C ILE A 164 -9.51 0.18 14.03
N ASN A 165 -9.26 0.74 15.20
CA ASN A 165 -10.19 1.69 15.83
C ASN A 165 -10.23 3.08 15.13
N ASP A 166 -9.28 3.37 14.23
CA ASP A 166 -9.27 4.64 13.51
C ASP A 166 -10.23 4.67 12.31
N ILE A 167 -10.74 3.50 11.87
CA ILE A 167 -11.57 3.37 10.66
C ILE A 167 -12.72 4.37 10.62
N PHE A 168 -13.39 4.55 11.76
CA PHE A 168 -14.55 5.45 11.87
C PHE A 168 -14.22 6.92 11.60
N ARG A 169 -12.96 7.34 11.80
CA ARG A 169 -12.49 8.71 11.47
C ARG A 169 -12.53 9.00 9.99
N TYR A 170 -12.48 7.95 9.15
CA TYR A 170 -12.45 8.06 7.69
C TYR A 170 -13.83 7.84 7.05
N LYS A 171 -14.86 7.60 7.85
CA LYS A 171 -16.24 7.53 7.37
C LYS A 171 -16.57 8.80 6.58
N ASN A 172 -17.16 8.63 5.41
CA ASN A 172 -17.48 9.71 4.48
C ASN A 172 -16.26 10.44 3.86
N LYS A 173 -15.02 9.99 4.13
CA LYS A 173 -13.83 10.47 3.40
C LYS A 173 -13.60 9.60 2.17
N LYS A 174 -13.17 10.22 1.07
CA LYS A 174 -12.84 9.51 -0.17
C LYS A 174 -11.39 8.99 -0.16
N TYR A 175 -11.00 8.31 0.93
CA TYR A 175 -9.67 7.75 1.07
C TYR A 175 -9.65 6.25 0.82
N ILE A 176 -8.50 5.75 0.39
CA ILE A 176 -8.14 4.33 0.44
C ILE A 176 -7.27 4.16 1.68
N ILE A 177 -7.66 3.30 2.60
CA ILE A 177 -6.91 3.06 3.85
C ILE A 177 -5.81 2.03 3.61
N ASP A 178 -4.55 2.41 3.79
CA ASP A 178 -3.42 1.47 3.74
C ASP A 178 -2.98 1.09 5.16
N ILE A 179 -3.25 -0.14 5.56
CA ILE A 179 -2.96 -0.64 6.91
C ILE A 179 -1.91 -1.77 6.85
N SER A 180 -0.94 -1.70 7.76
CA SER A 180 0.08 -2.73 7.89
C SER A 180 0.26 -3.15 9.36
N GLY A 181 1.01 -2.39 10.16
CA GLY A 181 1.35 -2.71 11.55
C GLY A 181 0.15 -2.93 12.46
N GLY A 182 -0.96 -2.21 12.23
CA GLY A 182 -2.21 -2.36 12.97
C GLY A 182 -2.83 -3.77 12.87
N LEU A 183 -2.42 -4.57 11.90
CA LEU A 183 -2.88 -5.96 11.69
C LEU A 183 -1.86 -7.00 12.13
N GLU A 184 -0.79 -6.59 12.79
CA GLU A 184 0.28 -7.48 13.25
C GLU A 184 0.14 -7.81 14.75
N ASP A 185 0.64 -8.97 15.13
CA ASP A 185 0.82 -9.35 16.54
C ASP A 185 2.13 -8.79 17.12
N ALA A 186 2.47 -9.20 18.34
CA ALA A 186 3.70 -8.77 19.00
C ALA A 186 4.97 -9.27 18.31
N SER A 187 4.90 -10.39 17.56
CA SER A 187 6.03 -10.89 16.76
C SER A 187 6.25 -10.09 15.48
N GLY A 188 5.26 -9.28 15.07
CA GLY A 188 5.26 -8.51 13.83
C GLY A 188 4.72 -9.28 12.63
N GLU A 189 4.09 -10.41 12.86
CA GLU A 189 3.41 -11.17 11.82
C GLU A 189 1.94 -10.74 11.69
N LYS A 190 1.39 -10.88 10.49
CA LYS A 190 -0.03 -10.62 10.23
C LYS A 190 -0.91 -11.57 11.02
N ASN A 191 -1.85 -11.04 11.78
CA ASN A 191 -2.76 -11.78 12.64
C ASN A 191 -4.13 -11.92 11.99
N ILE A 192 -4.60 -13.16 11.79
CA ILE A 192 -5.87 -13.47 11.13
C ILE A 192 -7.06 -12.82 11.84
N TYR A 193 -7.10 -12.83 13.18
CA TYR A 193 -8.21 -12.23 13.94
C TYR A 193 -8.28 -10.71 13.78
N LYS A 194 -7.11 -10.04 13.73
CA LYS A 194 -7.05 -8.61 13.48
C LYS A 194 -7.48 -8.27 12.05
N ILE A 195 -7.09 -9.09 11.07
CA ILE A 195 -7.49 -8.92 9.67
C ILE A 195 -9.00 -9.10 9.54
N ASP A 196 -9.58 -10.17 10.10
CA ASP A 196 -11.02 -10.42 10.09
C ASP A 196 -11.79 -9.26 10.73
N LYS A 197 -11.38 -8.84 11.92
CA LYS A 197 -11.97 -7.70 12.62
C LYS A 197 -11.92 -6.42 11.77
N PHE A 198 -10.76 -6.11 11.20
CA PHE A 198 -10.59 -4.92 10.36
C PHE A 198 -11.51 -4.91 9.15
N LEU A 199 -11.55 -6.01 8.38
CA LEU A 199 -12.37 -6.10 7.17
C LEU A 199 -13.87 -6.07 7.48
N ASN A 200 -14.29 -6.70 8.59
CA ASN A 200 -15.67 -6.64 9.04
C ASN A 200 -16.08 -5.22 9.51
N GLU A 201 -15.23 -4.52 10.27
CA GLU A 201 -15.50 -3.14 10.70
C GLU A 201 -15.52 -2.17 9.52
N LEU A 202 -14.60 -2.33 8.56
CA LEU A 202 -14.54 -1.50 7.35
C LEU A 202 -15.83 -1.59 6.52
N ASN A 203 -16.43 -2.78 6.47
CA ASN A 203 -17.68 -2.99 5.70
C ASN A 203 -18.92 -2.34 6.37
N LYS A 204 -18.83 -1.92 7.63
CA LYS A 204 -19.90 -1.20 8.36
C LYS A 204 -19.84 0.31 8.17
N VAL A 205 -18.76 0.83 7.61
CA VAL A 205 -18.48 2.26 7.47
C VAL A 205 -18.76 2.74 6.05
#